data_b3ba737c1b7af7b89a878018ca3e2847
#
_entry.id   b3ba737c1b7af7b89a878018ca3e2847
#
_cell.length_a   1.000
_cell.length_b   1.000
_cell.length_c   1.000
_cell.angle_alpha   90.00
_cell.angle_beta   90.00
_cell.angle_gamma   90.00
#
_symmetry.space_group_name_H-M   'P 1'
#
loop_
_entity.id
_entity.type
_entity.pdbx_description
1 polymer ?
#
loop_
_entity_poly.entity_id
_entity_poly.type
_entity_poly.pdbx_seq_one_letter_code
_entity_poly.pdbx_strand_id
1 'polypeptide(L)'
;IGGQGILVNGQVITGKEGIAGEVRFFLRRMQLSDDCQQLAWSQAGVKELVIKSLLPSISLIGPDAIALYSPMTPDTLEIEKGLLSFVPKEFIPTFYSIKEPWYYMLDGITKLCMDHLEENHR
;
A
#
# COMPACT_ATOMS: atom_id res chain seq x y z
N ILE A 1 -9.35 -7.98 0.42
CA ILE A 1 -9.10 -6.61 0.86
C ILE A 1 -7.64 -6.32 0.63
N GLY A 2 -7.33 -5.55 -0.34
CA GLY A 2 -6.05 -4.91 -0.56
C GLY A 2 -4.78 -5.68 -0.25
N GLY A 3 -3.72 -5.28 -0.85
CA GLY A 3 -2.38 -5.70 -0.56
C GLY A 3 -1.45 -4.51 -0.70
N GLN A 4 -0.21 -4.67 -0.28
CA GLN A 4 0.82 -3.67 -0.43
C GLN A 4 1.99 -4.26 -1.21
N GLY A 5 2.59 -3.46 -2.09
CA GLY A 5 3.87 -3.76 -2.69
C GLY A 5 4.92 -2.88 -2.04
N ILE A 6 6.09 -3.44 -1.77
CA ILE A 6 7.19 -2.73 -1.14
C ILE A 6 8.37 -2.68 -2.08
N LEU A 7 8.87 -1.48 -2.33
CA LEU A 7 10.00 -1.23 -3.21
C LEU A 7 11.11 -0.51 -2.43
N VAL A 8 12.30 -1.06 -2.45
CA VAL A 8 13.46 -0.46 -1.78
C VAL A 8 14.62 -0.42 -2.78
N ASN A 9 15.12 0.79 -3.03
CA ASN A 9 16.22 1.00 -4.00
C ASN A 9 15.93 0.35 -5.36
N GLY A 10 14.70 0.48 -5.85
CA GLY A 10 14.30 -0.05 -7.14
C GLY A 10 14.05 -1.55 -7.17
N GLN A 11 14.11 -2.23 -6.04
CA GLN A 11 13.88 -3.68 -5.94
C GLN A 11 12.64 -4.00 -5.14
N VAL A 12 11.84 -4.93 -5.66
CA VAL A 12 10.63 -5.41 -5.00
C VAL A 12 11.03 -6.33 -3.84
N ILE A 13 10.49 -6.06 -2.67
CA ILE A 13 10.66 -6.91 -1.49
C ILE A 13 9.55 -7.94 -1.48
N THR A 14 9.91 -9.20 -1.55
CA THR A 14 8.95 -10.32 -1.53
C THR A 14 8.83 -10.98 -0.16
N GLY A 15 9.90 -10.94 0.62
CA GLY A 15 9.93 -11.59 1.92
C GLY A 15 9.87 -13.11 1.84
N LYS A 16 9.73 -13.75 2.98
CA LYS A 16 9.64 -15.21 3.07
C LYS A 16 8.36 -15.69 2.39
N GLU A 17 8.50 -16.57 1.40
CA GLU A 17 7.37 -17.14 0.65
C GLU A 17 6.44 -16.07 0.06
N GLY A 18 6.99 -14.89 -0.26
CA GLY A 18 6.22 -13.81 -0.86
C GLY A 18 5.27 -13.09 0.10
N ILE A 19 5.47 -13.20 1.41
CA ILE A 19 4.54 -12.64 2.41
C ILE A 19 4.57 -11.11 2.52
N ALA A 20 5.65 -10.46 2.04
CA ALA A 20 5.78 -9.02 2.21
C ALA A 20 4.59 -8.28 1.58
N GLY A 21 3.91 -7.45 2.37
CA GLY A 21 2.74 -6.69 1.92
C GLY A 21 1.39 -7.38 2.07
N GLU A 22 1.35 -8.60 2.60
CA GLU A 22 0.10 -9.33 2.85
C GLU A 22 -0.57 -8.85 4.12
N VAL A 23 -1.19 -7.69 4.04
CA VAL A 23 -1.76 -6.99 5.20
C VAL A 23 -2.97 -7.71 5.82
N ARG A 24 -3.60 -8.63 5.08
CA ARG A 24 -4.76 -9.40 5.57
C ARG A 24 -4.49 -10.16 6.87
N PHE A 25 -3.23 -10.55 7.11
CA PHE A 25 -2.88 -11.35 8.28
C PHE A 25 -2.94 -10.54 9.58
N PHE A 26 -2.77 -9.23 9.52
CA PHE A 26 -2.92 -8.39 10.71
C PHE A 26 -4.19 -7.55 10.72
N LEU A 27 -4.70 -7.15 9.55
CA LEU A 27 -5.81 -6.20 9.43
C LEU A 27 -7.06 -6.70 10.16
N ARG A 28 -7.35 -8.00 10.05
CA ARG A 28 -8.49 -8.63 10.72
C ARG A 28 -8.35 -8.66 12.24
N ARG A 29 -7.12 -8.50 12.75
CA ARG A 29 -6.83 -8.51 14.19
C ARG A 29 -6.75 -7.11 14.78
N MET A 30 -6.80 -6.08 13.94
CA MET A 30 -6.77 -4.70 14.42
C MET A 30 -8.16 -4.30 14.93
N GLN A 31 -8.17 -3.31 15.81
CA GLN A 31 -9.40 -2.71 16.28
C GLN A 31 -9.97 -1.81 15.19
N LEU A 32 -11.09 -2.23 14.61
CA LEU A 32 -11.79 -1.52 13.56
C LEU A 32 -13.20 -1.17 14.06
N SER A 33 -13.82 -0.14 13.45
CA SER A 33 -15.16 0.29 13.83
C SER A 33 -16.25 -0.70 13.39
N ASP A 34 -15.93 -1.55 12.41
CA ASP A 34 -16.84 -2.57 11.89
C ASP A 34 -16.03 -3.69 11.24
N ASP A 35 -16.70 -4.74 10.76
CA ASP A 35 -16.11 -5.80 9.97
C ASP A 35 -15.45 -5.23 8.69
N CYS A 36 -14.30 -5.78 8.31
CA CYS A 36 -13.56 -5.38 7.10
C CYS A 36 -14.46 -5.37 5.86
N GLN A 37 -15.33 -6.35 5.70
CA GLN A 37 -16.23 -6.40 4.54
C GLN A 37 -17.23 -5.25 4.55
N GLN A 38 -17.75 -4.89 5.70
CA GLN A 38 -18.67 -3.76 5.82
C GLN A 38 -17.97 -2.44 5.57
N LEU A 39 -16.77 -2.27 6.11
CA LEU A 39 -15.98 -1.07 5.89
C LEU A 39 -15.64 -0.85 4.41
N ALA A 40 -15.43 -1.92 3.66
CA ALA A 40 -15.09 -1.84 2.25
C ALA A 40 -16.21 -1.27 1.36
N TRP A 41 -17.44 -1.17 1.88
CA TRP A 41 -18.61 -0.71 1.12
C TRP A 41 -18.84 0.80 1.19
N SER A 42 -18.07 1.54 1.95
CA SER A 42 -18.23 3.01 2.06
C SER A 42 -16.87 3.71 1.94
N GLN A 43 -16.90 4.98 1.54
CA GLN A 43 -15.67 5.78 1.48
C GLN A 43 -15.05 5.97 2.86
N ALA A 44 -15.86 6.21 3.87
CA ALA A 44 -15.38 6.34 5.24
C ALA A 44 -14.76 5.04 5.75
N GLY A 45 -15.38 3.89 5.43
CA GLY A 45 -14.85 2.59 5.78
C GLY A 45 -13.56 2.27 5.07
N VAL A 46 -13.46 2.55 3.77
CA VAL A 46 -12.22 2.37 3.00
C VAL A 46 -11.12 3.26 3.57
N LYS A 47 -11.43 4.49 3.92
CA LYS A 47 -10.46 5.40 4.56
C LYS A 47 -9.91 4.79 5.84
N GLU A 48 -10.76 4.25 6.70
CA GLU A 48 -10.34 3.59 7.94
C GLU A 48 -9.42 2.40 7.66
N LEU A 49 -9.81 1.54 6.71
CA LEU A 49 -8.99 0.38 6.32
C LEU A 49 -7.63 0.80 5.79
N VAL A 50 -7.58 1.81 4.93
CA VAL A 50 -6.32 2.31 4.35
C VAL A 50 -5.42 2.85 5.45
N ILE A 51 -5.92 3.72 6.32
CA ILE A 51 -5.13 4.29 7.41
C ILE A 51 -4.58 3.19 8.32
N LYS A 52 -5.44 2.26 8.74
CA LYS A 52 -5.04 1.17 9.63
C LYS A 52 -4.02 0.23 8.98
N SER A 53 -4.11 0.02 7.66
CA SER A 53 -3.14 -0.82 6.97
C SER A 53 -1.81 -0.12 6.74
N LEU A 54 -1.80 1.22 6.65
CA LEU A 54 -0.58 1.99 6.40
C LEU A 54 0.23 2.27 7.67
N LEU A 55 -0.40 2.32 8.83
CA LEU A 55 0.30 2.62 10.08
C LEU A 55 1.47 1.68 10.36
N PRO A 56 1.31 0.35 10.27
CA PRO A 56 2.44 -0.56 10.44
C PRO A 56 3.52 -0.36 9.38
N SER A 57 3.14 -0.12 8.14
CA SER A 57 4.08 0.09 7.03
C SER A 57 4.92 1.34 7.24
N ILE A 58 4.30 2.43 7.66
CA ILE A 58 5.00 3.68 7.97
C ILE A 58 5.99 3.47 9.12
N SER A 59 5.55 2.78 10.17
CA SER A 59 6.36 2.58 11.38
C SER A 59 7.54 1.62 11.16
N LEU A 60 7.35 0.58 10.35
CA LEU A 60 8.36 -0.46 10.16
C LEU A 60 9.31 -0.18 9.00
N ILE A 61 8.83 0.48 7.96
CA ILE A 61 9.60 0.68 6.73
C ILE A 61 10.05 2.13 6.58
N GLY A 62 9.25 3.09 7.04
CA GLY A 62 9.54 4.51 6.86
C GLY A 62 9.56 4.91 5.39
N PRO A 63 8.50 4.64 4.61
CA PRO A 63 8.52 4.92 3.18
C PRO A 63 8.60 6.41 2.88
N ASP A 64 9.33 6.78 1.83
CA ASP A 64 9.38 8.16 1.33
C ASP A 64 8.10 8.53 0.60
N ALA A 65 7.50 7.56 -0.10
CA ALA A 65 6.31 7.78 -0.91
C ALA A 65 5.40 6.56 -0.87
N ILE A 66 4.10 6.83 -0.97
CA ILE A 66 3.07 5.79 -1.06
C ILE A 66 2.16 6.12 -2.24
N ALA A 67 1.98 5.15 -3.13
CA ALA A 67 1.00 5.23 -4.21
C ALA A 67 -0.23 4.40 -3.82
N LEU A 68 -1.40 5.03 -3.87
CA LEU A 68 -2.67 4.42 -3.45
C LEU A 68 -3.59 4.17 -4.64
N TYR A 69 -4.19 3.00 -4.65
CA TYR A 69 -5.32 2.68 -5.52
C TYR A 69 -6.41 1.97 -4.74
N SER A 70 -7.64 2.37 -4.97
CA SER A 70 -8.83 1.67 -4.50
C SER A 70 -9.98 2.04 -5.44
N PRO A 71 -10.93 1.14 -5.71
CA PRO A 71 -12.14 1.47 -6.46
C PRO A 71 -12.94 2.61 -5.85
N MET A 72 -12.87 2.77 -4.53
CA MET A 72 -13.47 3.86 -3.78
C MET A 72 -12.36 4.72 -3.17
N THR A 73 -11.45 5.19 -4.00
CA THR A 73 -10.23 5.87 -3.55
C THR A 73 -10.58 7.10 -2.71
N PRO A 74 -10.21 7.12 -1.41
CA PRO A 74 -10.31 8.34 -0.64
C PRO A 74 -9.33 9.38 -1.18
N ASP A 75 -9.66 10.64 -1.00
CA ASP A 75 -8.71 11.72 -1.31
C ASP A 75 -7.44 11.52 -0.47
N THR A 76 -6.28 11.63 -1.12
CA THR A 76 -5.00 11.49 -0.42
C THR A 76 -4.85 12.50 0.72
N LEU A 77 -5.42 13.70 0.59
CA LEU A 77 -5.45 14.69 1.67
C LEU A 77 -6.20 14.18 2.89
N GLU A 78 -7.29 13.45 2.70
CA GLU A 78 -8.05 12.86 3.81
C GLU A 78 -7.26 11.75 4.50
N ILE A 79 -6.51 10.96 3.73
CA ILE A 79 -5.63 9.94 4.30
C ILE A 79 -4.52 10.59 5.12
N GLU A 80 -3.88 11.63 4.59
CA GLU A 80 -2.84 12.38 5.31
C GLU A 80 -3.36 12.95 6.62
N LYS A 81 -4.54 13.58 6.59
CA LYS A 81 -5.18 14.14 7.80
C LYS A 81 -5.46 13.04 8.83
N GLY A 82 -5.96 11.89 8.37
CA GLY A 82 -6.23 10.77 9.26
C GLY A 82 -4.96 10.22 9.90
N LEU A 83 -3.88 10.14 9.14
CA LEU A 83 -2.58 9.69 9.64
C LEU A 83 -1.97 10.67 10.65
N LEU A 84 -2.20 11.98 10.51
CA LEU A 84 -1.70 12.98 11.44
C LEU A 84 -2.25 12.82 12.87
N SER A 85 -3.35 12.09 13.04
CA SER A 85 -3.85 11.73 14.36
C SER A 85 -2.97 10.70 15.08
N PHE A 86 -2.12 9.99 14.34
CA PHE A 86 -1.30 8.89 14.87
C PHE A 86 0.21 9.14 14.71
N VAL A 87 0.61 9.89 13.68
CA VAL A 87 2.02 10.04 13.28
C VAL A 87 2.35 11.51 13.13
N PRO A 88 3.49 11.98 13.68
CA PRO A 88 3.94 13.34 13.46
C PRO A 88 4.13 13.66 11.98
N LYS A 89 3.88 14.92 11.63
CA LYS A 89 3.90 15.39 10.23
C LYS A 89 5.19 15.04 9.49
N GLU A 90 6.32 15.13 10.15
CA GLU A 90 7.63 14.88 9.54
C GLU A 90 7.82 13.45 9.04
N PHE A 91 7.02 12.50 9.55
CA PHE A 91 7.10 11.09 9.15
C PHE A 91 6.02 10.69 8.14
N ILE A 92 5.15 11.62 7.74
CA ILE A 92 4.11 11.33 6.76
C ILE A 92 4.75 11.27 5.37
N PRO A 93 4.60 10.16 4.63
CA PRO A 93 5.16 10.03 3.28
C PRO A 93 4.43 10.93 2.27
N THR A 94 5.04 11.12 1.11
CA THR A 94 4.36 11.74 -0.03
C THR A 94 3.37 10.76 -0.63
N PHE A 95 2.13 11.20 -0.82
CA PHE A 95 1.07 10.36 -1.36
C PHE A 95 0.80 10.65 -2.83
N TYR A 96 0.63 9.59 -3.60
CA TYR A 96 0.22 9.63 -5.00
C TYR A 96 -1.04 8.80 -5.18
N SER A 97 -2.02 9.33 -5.91
CA SER A 97 -3.23 8.60 -6.27
C SER A 97 -3.05 7.96 -7.64
N ILE A 98 -3.30 6.67 -7.76
CA ILE A 98 -3.25 5.95 -9.02
C ILE A 98 -4.68 5.75 -9.51
N LYS A 99 -5.02 6.30 -10.69
CA LYS A 99 -6.36 6.19 -11.27
C LYS A 99 -6.53 4.96 -12.16
N GLU A 100 -5.47 4.57 -12.85
CA GLU A 100 -5.49 3.45 -13.77
C GLU A 100 -4.32 2.50 -13.46
N PRO A 101 -4.48 1.64 -12.43
CA PRO A 101 -3.37 0.83 -11.91
C PRO A 101 -2.85 -0.19 -12.91
N TRP A 102 -3.67 -0.65 -13.84
CA TRP A 102 -3.27 -1.70 -14.77
C TRP A 102 -2.18 -1.26 -15.76
N TYR A 103 -2.09 0.03 -16.07
CA TYR A 103 -0.95 0.56 -16.85
C TYR A 103 0.36 0.35 -16.11
N TYR A 104 0.38 0.71 -14.85
CA TYR A 104 1.57 0.56 -14.00
C TYR A 104 1.91 -0.90 -13.77
N MET A 105 0.90 -1.76 -13.67
CA MET A 105 1.09 -3.21 -13.54
C MET A 105 1.74 -3.80 -14.78
N LEU A 106 1.31 -3.39 -15.97
CA LEU A 106 1.91 -3.83 -17.24
C LEU A 106 3.37 -3.39 -17.34
N ASP A 107 3.66 -2.13 -17.03
CA ASP A 107 5.03 -1.61 -17.03
C ASP A 107 5.90 -2.39 -16.04
N GLY A 108 5.40 -2.65 -14.84
CA GLY A 108 6.11 -3.41 -13.82
C GLY A 108 6.41 -4.84 -14.26
N ILE A 109 5.44 -5.52 -14.86
CA ILE A 109 5.61 -6.88 -15.38
C ILE A 109 6.63 -6.87 -16.52
N THR A 110 6.54 -5.92 -17.44
CA THR A 110 7.48 -5.78 -18.55
C THR A 110 8.91 -5.60 -18.02
N LYS A 111 9.09 -4.72 -17.05
CA LYS A 111 10.40 -4.48 -16.44
C LYS A 111 10.96 -5.75 -15.78
N LEU A 112 10.13 -6.48 -15.05
CA LEU A 112 10.55 -7.73 -14.42
C LEU A 112 10.98 -8.77 -15.44
N CYS A 113 10.25 -8.87 -16.56
CA CYS A 113 10.62 -9.78 -17.65
C CYS A 113 11.95 -9.40 -18.29
N MET A 114 12.18 -8.10 -18.52
CA MET A 114 13.44 -7.60 -19.09
C MET A 114 14.61 -7.89 -18.15
N ASP A 115 14.45 -7.59 -16.86
CA ASP A 115 15.49 -7.86 -15.86
C ASP A 115 15.83 -9.35 -15.80
N HIS A 116 14.82 -10.21 -15.87
CA HIS A 116 15.02 -11.66 -15.86
C HIS A 116 15.80 -12.15 -17.09
N LEU A 117 15.49 -11.61 -18.27
CA LEU A 117 16.23 -11.92 -19.49
C LEU A 117 17.69 -11.49 -19.41
N GLU A 118 17.96 -10.33 -18.86
CA GLU A 118 19.33 -9.84 -18.66
C GLU A 118 20.12 -10.73 -17.71
N GLU A 119 19.51 -11.16 -16.59
CA GLU A 119 20.15 -12.07 -15.64
C GLU A 119 20.51 -13.41 -16.28
N ASN A 120 19.64 -13.94 -17.15
CA ASN A 120 19.87 -15.22 -17.81
C ASN A 120 20.92 -15.15 -18.92
N HIS A 121 21.26 -13.95 -19.39
CA HIS A 121 22.29 -13.74 -20.41
C HIS A 121 23.67 -13.40 -19.85
N ARG A 122 23.76 -13.26 -18.53
CA ARG A 122 25.04 -13.09 -17.84
C ARG A 122 25.60 -14.44 -17.44
#